data_e6798413bdd52abdd3ea334222db58f4
#
_entry.id   e6798413bdd52abdd3ea334222db58f4
#
_cell.length_a   1.000
_cell.length_b   1.000
_cell.length_c   1.000
_cell.angle_alpha   90.00
_cell.angle_beta   90.00
_cell.angle_gamma   90.00
#
_symmetry.space_group_name_H-M   'P 1'
#
loop_
_entity.id
_entity.type
_entity.pdbx_description
1 polymer ?
#
loop_
_entity_poly.entity_id
_entity_poly.type
_entity_poly.pdbx_seq_one_letter_code
_entity_poly.pdbx_strand_id
1 'polypeptide(L)'
;MKLKYIILLSSISLMAACAGNQKPVDLTENKKSTPKATEYETGKVSEKALSSEARLPGQLKPYNEVNLFPKVNGFVKTVFVDRGTLVKKGQLLVTLEAPEMESQLQAADSRYMQAKENAVASKEKYQRLKEAAKEPGSVSPLELDNALSKMKADDAMARSESSIVASVRTMQDYLNIRAPFDGMIIQRNVSPGALVAPGKGTDLPMLILQDTRKLRLEVYIPEDYVDKVDLKQQVKFTFNAMPGQEQTAKISRSANALGSMRSEAIEIDVQNHQGILKPGMYAEVKIPMLSGAKSLLVPNNAIIRSTEREYVVAVKNGKAVLTDIKEGLTRHDSTEVFGNLKANDTILKNASDEIKDGAVIN
;
A
#
# COMPACT_ATOMS: atom_id res chain seq x y z
N MET A 1 11.39 48.62 28.65
CA MET A 1 12.32 49.08 29.73
C MET A 1 13.70 48.59 29.31
N LYS A 2 14.52 49.47 28.76
CA LYS A 2 15.75 49.99 29.38
C LYS A 2 16.79 48.87 29.58
N LEU A 3 17.98 48.85 29.04
CA LEU A 3 19.00 49.91 28.95
C LEU A 3 20.18 49.32 28.17
N LYS A 4 20.70 49.87 27.08
CA LYS A 4 21.75 50.88 26.97
C LYS A 4 23.17 50.34 27.21
N TYR A 5 23.97 50.51 26.13
CA TYR A 5 25.25 51.23 25.99
C TYR A 5 26.43 50.62 26.75
N ILE A 6 27.64 50.56 26.15
CA ILE A 6 28.67 51.60 26.12
C ILE A 6 29.93 50.96 25.49
N ILE A 7 30.45 51.51 24.36
CA ILE A 7 31.65 52.39 24.19
C ILE A 7 32.97 51.58 24.06
N LEU A 8 33.67 51.62 22.96
CA LEU A 8 34.43 52.62 22.21
C LEU A 8 35.89 52.70 22.67
N LEU A 9 36.79 52.89 21.71
CA LEU A 9 38.18 53.45 21.68
C LEU A 9 39.27 52.48 22.15
N SER A 10 40.42 52.43 21.58
CA SER A 10 41.38 53.29 20.87
C SER A 10 42.62 52.41 20.65
N SER A 11 43.53 52.56 19.83
CA SER A 11 44.36 53.59 19.23
C SER A 11 45.44 52.91 18.39
N ILE A 12 45.69 53.27 17.16
CA ILE A 12 46.68 54.22 16.62
C ILE A 12 48.11 54.02 17.14
N SER A 13 49.00 53.90 16.17
CA SER A 13 50.45 54.10 16.12
C SER A 13 51.30 52.85 16.33
N LEU A 14 52.25 52.50 15.41
CA LEU A 14 53.39 53.27 15.06
C LEU A 14 54.01 52.81 13.74
N MET A 15 54.36 53.78 12.89
CA MET A 15 55.32 53.61 11.77
C MET A 15 56.74 53.43 12.34
N ALA A 16 57.50 52.52 11.71
CA ALA A 16 58.94 52.65 11.68
C ALA A 16 59.47 52.18 10.34
N ALA A 17 59.96 53.10 9.57
CA ALA A 17 60.73 52.91 8.37
C ALA A 17 62.11 52.36 8.67
N CYS A 18 62.59 51.41 7.84
CA CYS A 18 64.05 51.28 7.63
C CYS A 18 64.29 51.02 6.14
N ALA A 19 64.97 51.98 5.55
CA ALA A 19 65.53 51.92 4.21
C ALA A 19 66.73 50.96 4.16
N GLY A 20 66.90 50.31 3.04
CA GLY A 20 68.14 49.57 2.82
C GLY A 20 68.20 48.73 1.55
N ASN A 21 68.72 49.33 0.51
CA ASN A 21 69.54 48.72 -0.50
C ASN A 21 68.90 48.09 -1.77
N GLN A 22 68.77 48.87 -2.78
CA GLN A 22 68.63 48.46 -4.18
C GLN A 22 69.89 47.88 -4.72
N LYS A 23 69.87 46.69 -5.29
CA LYS A 23 70.79 46.21 -6.31
C LYS A 23 70.02 46.03 -7.64
N PRO A 24 70.64 46.30 -8.78
CA PRO A 24 69.94 46.38 -10.06
C PRO A 24 69.44 45.03 -10.56
N VAL A 25 68.24 45.05 -11.10
CA VAL A 25 67.57 43.88 -11.75
C VAL A 25 68.12 43.84 -13.18
N ASP A 26 68.74 42.72 -13.45
CA ASP A 26 69.19 42.36 -14.79
C ASP A 26 67.98 41.84 -15.59
N LEU A 27 67.65 42.46 -16.70
CA LEU A 27 66.56 42.08 -17.59
C LEU A 27 67.10 41.06 -18.59
N THR A 28 66.97 39.77 -18.24
CA THR A 28 67.22 38.73 -19.24
C THR A 28 66.18 37.65 -19.14
N GLU A 29 65.51 37.46 -20.26
CA GLU A 29 64.77 36.26 -20.71
C GLU A 29 63.47 35.84 -20.05
N ASN A 30 62.45 36.32 -20.71
CA ASN A 30 61.12 35.72 -20.70
C ASN A 30 61.17 34.30 -21.26
N LYS A 31 61.45 33.29 -20.43
CA LYS A 31 61.24 31.88 -20.76
C LYS A 31 59.74 31.61 -20.81
N LYS A 32 59.22 31.59 -22.06
CA LYS A 32 57.90 30.99 -22.33
C LYS A 32 57.83 29.66 -21.67
N SER A 33 57.10 29.58 -20.53
CA SER A 33 56.71 28.31 -19.91
C SER A 33 55.80 27.60 -20.88
N THR A 34 56.31 26.58 -21.53
CA THR A 34 55.50 25.57 -22.22
C THR A 34 54.48 25.04 -21.21
N PRO A 35 53.18 25.02 -21.54
CA PRO A 35 52.18 24.41 -20.64
C PRO A 35 52.61 22.96 -20.44
N LYS A 36 52.79 22.55 -19.17
CA LYS A 36 53.01 21.18 -18.79
C LYS A 36 51.79 20.39 -19.28
N ALA A 37 52.00 19.48 -20.23
CA ALA A 37 50.93 18.61 -20.71
C ALA A 37 50.31 17.91 -19.53
N THR A 38 49.08 18.23 -19.24
CA THR A 38 48.30 17.54 -18.18
C THR A 38 47.95 16.17 -18.76
N GLU A 39 48.55 15.14 -18.21
CA GLU A 39 48.25 13.74 -18.57
C GLU A 39 46.86 13.41 -18.05
N TYR A 40 45.93 13.21 -18.95
CA TYR A 40 44.53 12.87 -18.60
C TYR A 40 44.34 11.36 -18.59
N GLU A 41 43.88 10.83 -17.49
CA GLU A 41 43.54 9.40 -17.41
C GLU A 41 42.29 9.13 -18.25
N THR A 42 42.39 8.24 -19.24
CA THR A 42 41.31 7.87 -20.12
C THR A 42 40.67 6.55 -19.70
N GLY A 43 39.39 6.39 -20.00
CA GLY A 43 38.62 5.19 -19.85
C GLY A 43 37.77 4.88 -21.07
N LYS A 44 37.12 3.73 -21.09
CA LYS A 44 36.20 3.33 -22.16
C LYS A 44 34.80 3.26 -21.65
N VAL A 45 33.84 3.72 -22.45
CA VAL A 45 32.42 3.47 -22.21
C VAL A 45 32.17 1.98 -22.30
N SER A 46 31.67 1.38 -21.22
CA SER A 46 31.37 -0.04 -21.21
C SER A 46 29.88 -0.28 -21.44
N GLU A 47 29.55 -1.29 -22.22
CA GLU A 47 28.17 -1.72 -22.46
C GLU A 47 27.90 -2.96 -21.61
N LYS A 48 27.10 -2.79 -20.55
CA LYS A 48 26.71 -3.88 -19.66
C LYS A 48 25.29 -3.63 -19.11
N ALA A 49 24.59 -4.70 -18.77
CA ALA A 49 23.40 -4.58 -17.97
C ALA A 49 23.78 -4.15 -16.54
N LEU A 50 23.28 -3.03 -16.09
CA LEU A 50 23.48 -2.55 -14.72
C LEU A 50 22.31 -3.05 -13.86
N SER A 51 22.63 -3.82 -12.84
CA SER A 51 21.68 -4.11 -11.77
C SER A 51 21.95 -3.15 -10.62
N SER A 52 20.95 -2.42 -10.19
CA SER A 52 20.98 -1.59 -9.00
C SER A 52 19.84 -2.02 -8.07
N GLU A 53 19.92 -1.62 -6.81
CA GLU A 53 18.86 -1.87 -5.84
C GLU A 53 18.21 -0.54 -5.47
N ALA A 54 16.91 -0.43 -5.63
CA ALA A 54 16.16 0.66 -5.05
C ALA A 54 15.83 0.34 -3.59
N ARG A 55 16.05 1.31 -2.71
CA ARG A 55 15.67 1.22 -1.29
C ARG A 55 14.41 2.04 -1.08
N LEU A 56 13.32 1.35 -0.80
CA LEU A 56 12.01 1.96 -0.65
C LEU A 56 11.42 1.62 0.73
N PRO A 57 10.72 2.55 1.37
CA PRO A 57 10.00 2.27 2.59
C PRO A 57 8.77 1.41 2.27
N GLY A 58 8.54 0.39 3.09
CA GLY A 58 7.33 -0.40 3.07
C GLY A 58 6.65 -0.40 4.43
N GLN A 59 5.34 -0.59 4.45
CA GLN A 59 4.54 -0.68 5.66
C GLN A 59 3.80 -2.02 5.72
N LEU A 60 3.87 -2.69 6.88
CA LEU A 60 3.07 -3.87 7.14
C LEU A 60 1.61 -3.51 7.35
N LYS A 61 0.74 -4.17 6.60
CA LYS A 61 -0.71 -4.15 6.77
C LYS A 61 -1.23 -5.53 7.18
N PRO A 62 -2.36 -5.61 7.86
CA PRO A 62 -3.00 -6.91 8.14
C PRO A 62 -3.43 -7.56 6.81
N TYR A 63 -3.44 -8.88 6.77
CA TYR A 63 -3.90 -9.60 5.57
C TYR A 63 -5.39 -9.35 5.32
N ASN A 64 -6.21 -9.42 6.38
CA ASN A 64 -7.61 -9.02 6.39
C ASN A 64 -7.85 -8.07 7.54
N GLU A 65 -8.63 -7.05 7.29
CA GLU A 65 -9.15 -6.13 8.30
C GLU A 65 -10.65 -5.94 8.09
N VAL A 66 -11.41 -5.93 9.17
CA VAL A 66 -12.84 -5.64 9.11
C VAL A 66 -13.26 -4.74 10.27
N ASN A 67 -14.01 -3.74 9.93
CA ASN A 67 -14.72 -2.87 10.85
C ASN A 67 -16.11 -3.48 11.12
N LEU A 68 -16.35 -3.94 12.34
CA LEU A 68 -17.59 -4.59 12.73
C LEU A 68 -18.59 -3.54 13.20
N PHE A 69 -19.68 -3.43 12.47
CA PHE A 69 -20.83 -2.58 12.79
C PHE A 69 -22.05 -3.46 13.13
N PRO A 70 -22.98 -2.97 13.94
CA PRO A 70 -24.26 -3.65 14.14
C PRO A 70 -25.07 -3.55 12.83
N LYS A 71 -25.86 -4.59 12.54
CA LYS A 71 -26.76 -4.60 11.37
C LYS A 71 -28.18 -4.17 11.71
N VAL A 72 -28.49 -4.09 13.00
CA VAL A 72 -29.79 -3.72 13.55
C VAL A 72 -29.60 -2.79 14.74
N ASN A 73 -30.63 -2.02 15.08
CA ASN A 73 -30.65 -1.21 16.28
C ASN A 73 -30.77 -2.10 17.51
N GLY A 74 -30.09 -1.72 18.60
CA GLY A 74 -30.19 -2.44 19.87
C GLY A 74 -29.27 -1.87 20.94
N PHE A 75 -29.39 -2.36 22.13
CA PHE A 75 -28.49 -2.09 23.24
C PHE A 75 -27.46 -3.19 23.37
N VAL A 76 -26.21 -2.83 23.67
CA VAL A 76 -25.15 -3.82 23.94
C VAL A 76 -25.45 -4.52 25.26
N LYS A 77 -25.80 -5.80 25.21
CA LYS A 77 -26.06 -6.63 26.39
C LYS A 77 -24.75 -7.08 27.02
N THR A 78 -23.89 -7.72 26.23
CA THR A 78 -22.64 -8.31 26.71
C THR A 78 -21.57 -8.17 25.64
N VAL A 79 -20.33 -7.82 26.06
CA VAL A 79 -19.12 -7.85 25.24
C VAL A 79 -18.23 -8.96 25.78
N PHE A 80 -17.88 -9.94 24.96
CA PHE A 80 -17.11 -11.13 25.34
C PHE A 80 -15.62 -11.00 25.07
N VAL A 81 -15.20 -9.91 24.42
CA VAL A 81 -13.83 -9.69 23.96
C VAL A 81 -13.34 -8.29 24.30
N ASP A 82 -12.02 -8.14 24.38
CA ASP A 82 -11.39 -6.84 24.56
C ASP A 82 -10.22 -6.67 23.57
N ARG A 83 -9.62 -5.48 23.57
CA ARG A 83 -8.42 -5.20 22.78
C ARG A 83 -7.33 -6.22 23.09
N GLY A 84 -6.71 -6.80 22.04
CA GLY A 84 -5.68 -7.83 22.16
C GLY A 84 -6.22 -9.26 22.27
N THR A 85 -7.54 -9.46 22.34
CA THR A 85 -8.14 -10.81 22.39
C THR A 85 -8.01 -11.50 21.03
N LEU A 86 -7.46 -12.71 21.02
CA LEU A 86 -7.45 -13.59 19.85
C LEU A 86 -8.82 -14.28 19.74
N VAL A 87 -9.39 -14.26 18.54
CA VAL A 87 -10.71 -14.83 18.26
C VAL A 87 -10.67 -15.78 17.06
N LYS A 88 -11.58 -16.77 17.06
CA LYS A 88 -11.76 -17.71 15.96
C LYS A 88 -12.97 -17.32 15.12
N LYS A 89 -12.96 -17.68 13.83
CA LYS A 89 -14.11 -17.53 12.94
C LYS A 89 -15.37 -18.13 13.56
N GLY A 90 -16.47 -17.37 13.53
CA GLY A 90 -17.76 -17.76 14.11
C GLY A 90 -17.89 -17.52 15.63
N GLN A 91 -16.79 -17.19 16.32
CA GLN A 91 -16.83 -16.88 17.76
C GLN A 91 -17.72 -15.68 18.04
N LEU A 92 -18.58 -15.78 19.07
CA LEU A 92 -19.45 -14.70 19.53
C LEU A 92 -18.59 -13.60 20.20
N LEU A 93 -18.74 -12.38 19.74
CA LEU A 93 -17.97 -11.22 20.21
C LEU A 93 -18.81 -10.28 21.07
N VAL A 94 -20.01 -9.98 20.59
CA VAL A 94 -20.96 -9.07 21.26
C VAL A 94 -22.37 -9.63 21.10
N THR A 95 -23.16 -9.54 22.13
CA THR A 95 -24.61 -9.78 22.10
C THR A 95 -25.33 -8.44 22.29
N LEU A 96 -26.26 -8.16 21.41
CA LEU A 96 -27.18 -7.03 21.52
C LEU A 96 -28.52 -7.52 22.07
N GLU A 97 -29.28 -6.62 22.64
CA GLU A 97 -30.69 -6.84 23.00
C GLU A 97 -31.57 -5.80 22.30
N ALA A 98 -32.69 -6.27 21.79
CA ALA A 98 -33.73 -5.47 21.15
C ALA A 98 -35.11 -6.12 21.48
N PRO A 99 -35.75 -5.74 22.59
CA PRO A 99 -37.01 -6.31 23.02
C PRO A 99 -38.12 -6.21 21.98
N GLU A 100 -38.08 -5.18 21.16
CA GLU A 100 -39.02 -4.96 20.07
C GLU A 100 -38.99 -6.09 19.03
N MET A 101 -37.79 -6.64 18.74
CA MET A 101 -37.63 -7.75 17.81
C MET A 101 -38.22 -9.05 18.30
N GLU A 102 -38.16 -9.30 19.62
CA GLU A 102 -38.79 -10.47 20.21
C GLU A 102 -40.31 -10.39 20.10
N SER A 103 -40.91 -9.23 20.37
CA SER A 103 -42.32 -8.97 20.18
C SER A 103 -42.74 -9.10 18.69
N GLN A 104 -41.92 -8.64 17.77
CA GLN A 104 -42.16 -8.79 16.33
C GLN A 104 -42.14 -10.25 15.91
N LEU A 105 -41.20 -11.06 16.42
CA LEU A 105 -41.14 -12.49 16.13
C LEU A 105 -42.41 -13.21 16.65
N GLN A 106 -42.82 -12.94 17.88
CA GLN A 106 -44.04 -13.55 18.44
C GLN A 106 -45.28 -13.20 17.61
N ALA A 107 -45.40 -11.93 17.17
CA ALA A 107 -46.52 -11.52 16.32
C ALA A 107 -46.49 -12.22 14.96
N ALA A 108 -45.30 -12.37 14.33
CA ALA A 108 -45.13 -13.07 13.07
C ALA A 108 -45.42 -14.57 13.20
N ASP A 109 -44.92 -15.21 14.24
CA ASP A 109 -45.20 -16.63 14.54
C ASP A 109 -46.71 -16.87 14.73
N SER A 110 -47.41 -15.99 15.45
CA SER A 110 -48.88 -16.08 15.64
C SER A 110 -49.65 -16.00 14.35
N ARG A 111 -49.26 -15.06 13.41
CA ARG A 111 -49.88 -14.98 12.10
C ARG A 111 -49.62 -16.20 11.24
N TYR A 112 -48.38 -16.70 11.27
CA TYR A 112 -48.03 -17.93 10.57
C TYR A 112 -48.85 -19.13 11.07
N MET A 113 -48.99 -19.31 12.38
CA MET A 113 -49.80 -20.39 12.96
C MET A 113 -51.25 -20.28 12.52
N GLN A 114 -51.87 -19.10 12.52
CA GLN A 114 -53.23 -18.88 12.03
C GLN A 114 -53.36 -19.25 10.54
N ALA A 115 -52.42 -18.78 9.68
CA ALA A 115 -52.46 -19.08 8.27
C ALA A 115 -52.25 -20.58 7.98
N LYS A 116 -51.39 -21.23 8.75
CA LYS A 116 -51.12 -22.66 8.67
C LYS A 116 -52.37 -23.49 9.02
N GLU A 117 -53.09 -23.15 10.10
CA GLU A 117 -54.33 -23.85 10.49
C GLU A 117 -55.43 -23.65 9.41
N ASN A 118 -55.55 -22.44 8.82
CA ASN A 118 -56.48 -22.21 7.73
C ASN A 118 -56.12 -23.07 6.51
N ALA A 119 -54.83 -23.17 6.16
CA ALA A 119 -54.37 -24.01 5.07
C ALA A 119 -54.65 -25.52 5.29
N VAL A 120 -54.48 -25.98 6.56
CA VAL A 120 -54.84 -27.37 6.93
C VAL A 120 -56.33 -27.59 6.75
N ALA A 121 -57.18 -26.72 7.28
CA ALA A 121 -58.62 -26.83 7.22
C ALA A 121 -59.16 -26.81 5.79
N SER A 122 -58.66 -25.89 4.93
CA SER A 122 -59.06 -25.83 3.52
C SER A 122 -58.57 -27.04 2.71
N LYS A 123 -57.36 -27.55 2.99
CA LYS A 123 -56.83 -28.77 2.39
C LYS A 123 -57.68 -29.99 2.75
N GLU A 124 -58.04 -30.16 3.99
CA GLU A 124 -58.92 -31.28 4.42
C GLU A 124 -60.31 -31.15 3.80
N LYS A 125 -60.90 -29.93 3.73
CA LYS A 125 -62.15 -29.70 3.06
C LYS A 125 -62.09 -30.12 1.58
N TYR A 126 -61.06 -29.65 0.87
CA TYR A 126 -60.84 -30.05 -0.54
C TYR A 126 -60.68 -31.57 -0.70
N GLN A 127 -59.91 -32.22 0.19
CA GLN A 127 -59.72 -33.67 0.14
C GLN A 127 -61.04 -34.47 0.35
N ARG A 128 -61.87 -34.05 1.33
CA ARG A 128 -63.18 -34.65 1.56
C ARG A 128 -64.11 -34.45 0.36
N LEU A 129 -64.18 -33.27 -0.24
CA LEU A 129 -64.98 -32.98 -1.44
C LEU A 129 -64.48 -33.77 -2.66
N LYS A 130 -63.18 -33.89 -2.81
CA LYS A 130 -62.59 -34.70 -3.89
C LYS A 130 -62.90 -36.19 -3.78
N GLU A 131 -62.93 -36.72 -2.57
CA GLU A 131 -63.31 -38.10 -2.32
C GLU A 131 -64.78 -38.31 -2.60
N ALA A 132 -65.66 -37.42 -2.11
CA ALA A 132 -67.11 -37.49 -2.38
C ALA A 132 -67.44 -37.36 -3.87
N ALA A 133 -66.66 -36.57 -4.64
CA ALA A 133 -66.85 -36.37 -6.08
C ALA A 133 -66.60 -37.65 -6.93
N LYS A 134 -66.07 -38.72 -6.32
CA LYS A 134 -65.95 -40.01 -7.02
C LYS A 134 -67.32 -40.64 -7.32
N GLU A 135 -68.34 -40.31 -6.50
CA GLU A 135 -69.70 -40.71 -6.74
C GLU A 135 -70.41 -39.72 -7.68
N PRO A 136 -70.90 -40.12 -8.86
CA PRO A 136 -71.52 -39.23 -9.81
C PRO A 136 -72.69 -38.43 -9.23
N GLY A 137 -72.60 -37.07 -9.36
CA GLY A 137 -73.63 -36.14 -8.91
C GLY A 137 -73.62 -35.77 -7.43
N SER A 138 -72.63 -36.26 -6.63
CA SER A 138 -72.53 -35.98 -5.20
C SER A 138 -71.90 -34.61 -4.86
N VAL A 139 -71.09 -34.05 -5.77
CA VAL A 139 -70.45 -32.75 -5.60
C VAL A 139 -70.48 -31.97 -6.92
N SER A 140 -70.83 -30.70 -6.87
CA SER A 140 -70.77 -29.78 -8.04
C SER A 140 -69.31 -29.52 -8.48
N PRO A 141 -69.00 -29.56 -9.81
CA PRO A 141 -67.67 -29.19 -10.30
C PRO A 141 -67.22 -27.80 -9.80
N LEU A 142 -68.14 -26.82 -9.78
CA LEU A 142 -67.87 -25.48 -9.28
C LEU A 142 -67.43 -25.46 -7.79
N GLU A 143 -68.09 -26.34 -6.95
CA GLU A 143 -67.76 -26.44 -5.54
C GLU A 143 -66.35 -27.03 -5.34
N LEU A 144 -66.00 -28.07 -6.13
CA LEU A 144 -64.70 -28.67 -6.08
C LEU A 144 -63.59 -27.68 -6.53
N ASP A 145 -63.84 -26.91 -7.62
CA ASP A 145 -62.92 -25.88 -8.09
C ASP A 145 -62.73 -24.73 -7.11
N ASN A 146 -63.81 -24.30 -6.43
CA ASN A 146 -63.75 -23.28 -5.37
C ASN A 146 -62.94 -23.80 -4.17
N ALA A 147 -63.15 -25.06 -3.76
CA ALA A 147 -62.39 -25.64 -2.65
C ALA A 147 -60.89 -25.79 -3.00
N LEU A 148 -60.57 -26.18 -4.25
CA LEU A 148 -59.20 -26.26 -4.74
C LEU A 148 -58.53 -24.87 -4.74
N SER A 149 -59.25 -23.88 -5.25
CA SER A 149 -58.74 -22.49 -5.32
C SER A 149 -58.50 -21.93 -3.93
N LYS A 150 -59.43 -22.17 -2.98
CA LYS A 150 -59.29 -21.78 -1.58
C LYS A 150 -58.08 -22.46 -0.92
N MET A 151 -57.95 -23.79 -1.08
CA MET A 151 -56.79 -24.54 -0.60
C MET A 151 -55.47 -23.95 -1.12
N LYS A 152 -55.38 -23.67 -2.43
CA LYS A 152 -54.18 -23.08 -3.01
C LYS A 152 -53.87 -21.67 -2.44
N ALA A 153 -54.91 -20.84 -2.25
CA ALA A 153 -54.78 -19.52 -1.72
C ALA A 153 -54.30 -19.55 -0.25
N ASP A 154 -54.88 -20.41 0.61
CA ASP A 154 -54.50 -20.52 2.02
C ASP A 154 -53.09 -21.12 2.18
N ASP A 155 -52.71 -22.07 1.32
CA ASP A 155 -51.37 -22.63 1.27
C ASP A 155 -50.34 -21.58 0.85
N ALA A 156 -50.67 -20.73 -0.14
CA ALA A 156 -49.82 -19.61 -0.51
C ALA A 156 -49.67 -18.57 0.61
N MET A 157 -50.76 -18.30 1.36
CA MET A 157 -50.74 -17.39 2.50
C MET A 157 -49.86 -17.94 3.62
N ALA A 158 -50.00 -19.24 3.97
CA ALA A 158 -49.17 -19.89 4.98
C ALA A 158 -47.65 -19.82 4.62
N ARG A 159 -47.32 -20.05 3.35
CA ARG A 159 -45.93 -19.87 2.89
C ARG A 159 -45.43 -18.43 2.98
N SER A 160 -46.28 -17.45 2.68
CA SER A 160 -45.94 -16.02 2.81
C SER A 160 -45.63 -15.66 4.26
N GLU A 161 -46.49 -16.03 5.19
CA GLU A 161 -46.30 -15.79 6.64
C GLU A 161 -45.06 -16.51 7.16
N SER A 162 -44.79 -17.75 6.70
CA SER A 162 -43.58 -18.50 7.05
C SER A 162 -42.30 -17.73 6.60
N SER A 163 -42.34 -17.10 5.42
CA SER A 163 -41.24 -16.30 4.92
C SER A 163 -41.02 -15.03 5.75
N ILE A 164 -42.09 -14.41 6.27
CA ILE A 164 -42.03 -13.28 7.21
C ILE A 164 -41.35 -13.70 8.53
N VAL A 165 -41.76 -14.83 9.10
CA VAL A 165 -41.09 -15.36 10.29
C VAL A 165 -39.60 -15.61 10.06
N ALA A 166 -39.23 -16.20 8.93
CA ALA A 166 -37.82 -16.43 8.59
C ALA A 166 -37.03 -15.12 8.47
N SER A 167 -37.63 -14.08 7.91
CA SER A 167 -37.02 -12.75 7.81
C SER A 167 -36.78 -12.14 9.20
N VAL A 168 -37.78 -12.18 10.11
CA VAL A 168 -37.62 -11.64 11.45
C VAL A 168 -36.57 -12.43 12.25
N ARG A 169 -36.53 -13.76 12.12
CA ARG A 169 -35.47 -14.60 12.74
C ARG A 169 -34.09 -14.23 12.25
N THR A 170 -33.93 -13.97 10.95
CA THR A 170 -32.66 -13.49 10.41
C THR A 170 -32.24 -12.16 11.01
N MET A 171 -33.19 -11.22 11.21
CA MET A 171 -32.91 -9.97 11.90
C MET A 171 -32.51 -10.18 13.37
N GLN A 172 -33.16 -11.14 14.05
CA GLN A 172 -32.81 -11.48 15.43
C GLN A 172 -31.40 -12.11 15.51
N ASP A 173 -30.99 -12.92 14.52
CA ASP A 173 -29.64 -13.46 14.47
C ASP A 173 -28.56 -12.36 14.37
N TYR A 174 -28.90 -11.21 13.78
CA TYR A 174 -27.98 -10.07 13.72
C TYR A 174 -27.70 -9.40 15.07
N LEU A 175 -28.46 -9.75 16.13
CA LEU A 175 -28.12 -9.33 17.49
C LEU A 175 -26.85 -10.03 18.02
N ASN A 176 -26.43 -11.13 17.41
CA ASN A 176 -25.24 -11.86 17.77
C ASN A 176 -24.09 -11.54 16.83
N ILE A 177 -23.21 -10.63 17.22
CA ILE A 177 -22.06 -10.22 16.43
C ILE A 177 -20.96 -11.27 16.55
N ARG A 178 -20.58 -11.88 15.44
CA ARG A 178 -19.57 -12.97 15.37
C ARG A 178 -18.38 -12.57 14.50
N ALA A 179 -17.22 -13.17 14.80
CA ALA A 179 -16.00 -12.98 14.03
C ALA A 179 -16.13 -13.61 12.63
N PRO A 180 -15.89 -12.86 11.53
CA PRO A 180 -15.95 -13.39 10.17
C PRO A 180 -14.73 -14.24 9.79
N PHE A 181 -13.60 -14.05 10.47
CA PHE A 181 -12.36 -14.82 10.30
C PHE A 181 -11.55 -14.86 11.61
N ASP A 182 -10.52 -15.71 11.64
CA ASP A 182 -9.60 -15.79 12.78
C ASP A 182 -8.70 -14.56 12.83
N GLY A 183 -8.57 -13.92 14.00
CA GLY A 183 -7.74 -12.73 14.13
C GLY A 183 -7.66 -12.20 15.55
N MET A 184 -7.24 -10.96 15.67
CA MET A 184 -7.09 -10.24 16.92
C MET A 184 -7.99 -8.99 16.91
N ILE A 185 -8.66 -8.73 18.02
CA ILE A 185 -9.40 -7.48 18.23
C ILE A 185 -8.38 -6.36 18.51
N ILE A 186 -8.30 -5.39 17.60
CA ILE A 186 -7.36 -4.28 17.72
C ILE A 186 -7.98 -3.11 18.48
N GLN A 187 -9.30 -2.92 18.31
CA GLN A 187 -10.01 -1.81 18.93
C GLN A 187 -11.41 -2.23 19.36
N ARG A 188 -11.86 -1.72 20.51
CA ARG A 188 -13.21 -1.87 21.06
C ARG A 188 -13.74 -0.47 21.39
N ASN A 189 -14.85 -0.09 20.78
CA ASN A 189 -15.48 1.23 20.93
C ASN A 189 -16.87 1.15 21.56
N VAL A 190 -17.25 -0.01 22.07
CA VAL A 190 -18.56 -0.22 22.70
C VAL A 190 -18.41 -0.78 24.09
N SER A 191 -19.41 -0.50 24.94
CA SER A 191 -19.52 -1.01 26.29
C SER A 191 -20.94 -1.54 26.56
N PRO A 192 -21.12 -2.47 27.49
CA PRO A 192 -22.47 -2.89 27.92
C PRO A 192 -23.35 -1.70 28.26
N GLY A 193 -24.60 -1.71 27.83
CA GLY A 193 -25.56 -0.62 27.97
C GLY A 193 -25.53 0.44 26.86
N ALA A 194 -24.54 0.44 25.98
CA ALA A 194 -24.48 1.39 24.87
C ALA A 194 -25.57 1.11 23.83
N LEU A 195 -26.26 2.16 23.37
CA LEU A 195 -27.14 2.09 22.19
C LEU A 195 -26.27 2.03 20.93
N VAL A 196 -26.57 1.09 20.05
CA VAL A 196 -25.88 0.94 18.76
C VAL A 196 -26.89 0.82 17.63
N ALA A 197 -26.50 1.33 16.45
CA ALA A 197 -27.33 1.32 15.25
C ALA A 197 -26.49 0.99 14.03
N PRO A 198 -27.08 0.55 12.91
CA PRO A 198 -26.39 0.39 11.64
C PRO A 198 -25.68 1.68 11.27
N GLY A 199 -24.33 1.65 11.22
CA GLY A 199 -23.50 2.83 11.00
C GLY A 199 -23.40 3.23 9.55
N LYS A 200 -23.21 4.52 9.31
CA LYS A 200 -22.67 5.05 8.06
C LYS A 200 -21.15 4.91 8.10
N GLY A 201 -20.48 4.82 6.96
CA GLY A 201 -19.03 4.58 6.88
C GLY A 201 -18.13 5.59 7.61
N THR A 202 -18.70 6.69 8.14
CA THR A 202 -18.04 7.71 8.96
C THR A 202 -18.12 7.44 10.47
N ASP A 203 -18.98 6.50 10.90
CA ASP A 203 -19.17 6.20 12.31
C ASP A 203 -18.04 5.29 12.84
N LEU A 204 -17.79 5.36 14.16
CA LEU A 204 -16.81 4.46 14.78
C LEU A 204 -17.36 3.03 14.80
N PRO A 205 -16.60 2.04 14.31
CA PRO A 205 -17.00 0.63 14.38
C PRO A 205 -17.07 0.17 15.83
N MET A 206 -17.94 -0.80 16.14
CA MET A 206 -18.00 -1.42 17.46
C MET A 206 -16.67 -2.09 17.83
N LEU A 207 -16.13 -2.85 16.89
CA LEU A 207 -14.86 -3.58 17.01
C LEU A 207 -14.10 -3.49 15.69
N ILE A 208 -12.76 -3.51 15.79
CA ILE A 208 -11.88 -3.71 14.63
C ILE A 208 -11.18 -5.05 14.81
N LEU A 209 -11.34 -5.93 13.83
CA LEU A 209 -10.72 -7.25 13.80
C LEU A 209 -9.68 -7.30 12.68
N GLN A 210 -8.46 -7.73 13.00
CA GLN A 210 -7.37 -7.91 12.04
C GLN A 210 -6.82 -9.33 12.07
N ASP A 211 -6.51 -9.89 10.90
CA ASP A 211 -5.70 -11.11 10.79
C ASP A 211 -4.22 -10.72 10.90
N THR A 212 -3.59 -11.15 11.99
CA THR A 212 -2.19 -10.84 12.31
C THR A 212 -1.23 -12.01 12.06
N ARG A 213 -1.73 -13.18 11.62
CA ARG A 213 -0.91 -14.36 11.33
C ARG A 213 -0.21 -14.27 10.00
N LYS A 214 -0.84 -13.64 9.04
CA LYS A 214 -0.30 -13.30 7.75
C LYS A 214 -0.40 -11.79 7.56
N LEU A 215 0.65 -11.18 7.07
CA LEU A 215 0.72 -9.74 6.88
C LEU A 215 1.07 -9.44 5.42
N ARG A 216 0.82 -8.22 5.00
CA ARG A 216 1.21 -7.68 3.69
C ARG A 216 2.17 -6.53 3.89
N LEU A 217 3.36 -6.66 3.35
CA LEU A 217 4.28 -5.55 3.25
C LEU A 217 3.97 -4.79 1.95
N GLU A 218 3.36 -3.62 2.08
CA GLU A 218 3.00 -2.75 0.97
C GLU A 218 4.14 -1.77 0.73
N VAL A 219 4.59 -1.67 -0.52
CA VAL A 219 5.68 -0.81 -0.98
C VAL A 219 5.19 -0.03 -2.19
N TYR A 220 5.51 1.25 -2.23
CA TYR A 220 5.16 2.13 -3.33
C TYR A 220 6.39 2.40 -4.20
N ILE A 221 6.34 1.98 -5.47
CA ILE A 221 7.40 2.14 -6.45
C ILE A 221 7.12 3.42 -7.24
N PRO A 222 8.02 4.43 -7.22
CA PRO A 222 7.87 5.62 -8.04
C PRO A 222 7.81 5.31 -9.53
N GLU A 223 7.11 6.14 -10.30
CA GLU A 223 6.89 5.99 -11.75
C GLU A 223 8.19 5.73 -12.53
N ASP A 224 9.29 6.40 -12.16
CA ASP A 224 10.59 6.29 -12.84
C ASP A 224 11.21 4.88 -12.75
N TYR A 225 10.71 4.01 -11.88
CA TYR A 225 11.25 2.68 -11.61
C TYR A 225 10.28 1.53 -11.95
N VAL A 226 9.02 1.83 -12.25
CA VAL A 226 7.95 0.82 -12.42
C VAL A 226 8.27 -0.17 -13.54
N ASP A 227 8.78 0.31 -14.67
CA ASP A 227 9.15 -0.52 -15.82
C ASP A 227 10.44 -1.34 -15.62
N LYS A 228 11.19 -1.03 -14.56
CA LYS A 228 12.47 -1.69 -14.24
C LYS A 228 12.33 -2.78 -13.18
N VAL A 229 11.17 -2.90 -12.56
CA VAL A 229 10.92 -3.92 -11.52
C VAL A 229 10.49 -5.23 -12.16
N ASP A 230 11.26 -6.29 -11.89
CA ASP A 230 10.84 -7.65 -12.23
C ASP A 230 10.04 -8.27 -11.07
N LEU A 231 8.73 -8.41 -11.25
CA LEU A 231 7.83 -9.01 -10.25
C LEU A 231 8.18 -10.46 -9.90
N LYS A 232 9.02 -11.14 -10.68
CA LYS A 232 9.47 -12.51 -10.41
C LYS A 232 10.67 -12.58 -9.49
N GLN A 233 11.37 -11.46 -9.29
CA GLN A 233 12.55 -11.42 -8.43
C GLN A 233 12.18 -11.45 -6.96
N GLN A 234 13.15 -11.94 -6.16
CA GLN A 234 13.06 -11.86 -4.71
C GLN A 234 13.52 -10.46 -4.26
N VAL A 235 12.79 -9.90 -3.34
CA VAL A 235 13.15 -8.67 -2.66
C VAL A 235 13.68 -8.97 -1.27
N LYS A 236 14.58 -8.13 -0.80
CA LYS A 236 15.12 -8.19 0.56
C LYS A 236 14.50 -7.08 1.38
N PHE A 237 14.17 -7.35 2.63
CA PHE A 237 13.63 -6.33 3.51
C PHE A 237 14.07 -6.54 4.95
N THR A 238 14.18 -5.42 5.66
CA THR A 238 14.59 -5.39 7.06
C THR A 238 13.61 -4.49 7.82
N PHE A 239 13.05 -5.00 8.91
CA PHE A 239 12.17 -4.21 9.76
C PHE A 239 12.99 -3.32 10.69
N ASN A 240 12.60 -2.06 10.84
CA ASN A 240 13.25 -1.12 11.76
C ASN A 240 13.23 -1.63 13.21
N ALA A 241 12.18 -2.39 13.57
CA ALA A 241 12.04 -3.01 14.89
C ALA A 241 12.97 -4.22 15.12
N MET A 242 13.60 -4.77 14.06
CA MET A 242 14.49 -5.94 14.11
C MET A 242 15.72 -5.71 13.24
N PRO A 243 16.61 -4.79 13.64
CA PRO A 243 17.81 -4.48 12.87
C PRO A 243 18.71 -5.70 12.74
N GLY A 244 19.30 -5.87 11.55
CA GLY A 244 20.20 -6.99 11.25
C GLY A 244 19.52 -8.31 10.84
N GLN A 245 18.19 -8.41 10.91
CA GLN A 245 17.44 -9.56 10.41
C GLN A 245 16.88 -9.27 9.02
N GLU A 246 17.71 -9.51 7.99
CA GLU A 246 17.27 -9.38 6.60
C GLU A 246 16.42 -10.60 6.22
N GLN A 247 15.23 -10.35 5.70
CA GLN A 247 14.31 -11.34 5.19
C GLN A 247 14.21 -11.23 3.67
N THR A 248 13.86 -12.34 3.02
CA THR A 248 13.66 -12.39 1.57
C THR A 248 12.28 -12.96 1.24
N ALA A 249 11.60 -12.36 0.29
CA ALA A 249 10.36 -12.90 -0.24
C ALA A 249 10.17 -12.48 -1.71
N LYS A 250 9.21 -13.13 -2.38
CA LYS A 250 8.78 -12.71 -3.73
C LYS A 250 7.70 -11.66 -3.63
N ILE A 251 7.65 -10.77 -4.61
CA ILE A 251 6.52 -9.88 -4.81
C ILE A 251 5.30 -10.75 -5.12
N SER A 252 4.26 -10.61 -4.29
CA SER A 252 3.06 -11.45 -4.40
C SER A 252 2.05 -10.85 -5.37
N ARG A 253 1.93 -9.54 -5.40
CA ARG A 253 0.97 -8.78 -6.21
C ARG A 253 1.52 -7.41 -6.57
N SER A 254 1.06 -6.88 -7.72
CA SER A 254 1.23 -5.50 -8.12
C SER A 254 -0.14 -4.93 -8.52
N ALA A 255 -0.34 -3.65 -8.27
CA ALA A 255 -1.54 -2.93 -8.69
C ALA A 255 -1.64 -2.78 -10.21
N ASN A 256 -0.52 -2.86 -10.94
CA ASN A 256 -0.41 -2.58 -12.37
C ASN A 256 -1.06 -1.23 -12.77
N ALA A 257 -1.06 -0.29 -11.87
CA ALA A 257 -1.61 1.05 -12.07
C ALA A 257 -0.90 2.05 -11.15
N LEU A 258 -0.71 3.26 -11.64
CA LEU A 258 -0.18 4.36 -10.85
C LEU A 258 -1.30 5.00 -10.03
N GLY A 259 -1.06 5.14 -8.73
CA GLY A 259 -1.92 5.86 -7.81
C GLY A 259 -1.74 7.39 -7.90
N SER A 260 -2.47 8.12 -7.04
CA SER A 260 -2.44 9.58 -6.98
C SER A 260 -1.07 10.19 -6.67
N MET A 261 -0.17 9.43 -6.06
CA MET A 261 1.21 9.84 -5.75
C MET A 261 2.21 9.45 -6.84
N ARG A 262 1.77 9.16 -8.07
CA ARG A 262 2.61 8.69 -9.18
C ARG A 262 3.49 7.50 -8.78
N SER A 263 2.91 6.54 -8.11
CA SER A 263 3.59 5.34 -7.65
C SER A 263 2.69 4.13 -7.82
N GLU A 264 3.29 2.98 -8.12
CA GLU A 264 2.64 1.68 -8.18
C GLU A 264 2.79 0.96 -6.85
N ALA A 265 1.66 0.49 -6.30
CA ALA A 265 1.68 -0.32 -5.09
C ALA A 265 2.01 -1.78 -5.42
N ILE A 266 3.02 -2.32 -4.75
CA ILE A 266 3.30 -3.75 -4.74
C ILE A 266 3.09 -4.31 -3.34
N GLU A 267 2.69 -5.57 -3.26
CA GLU A 267 2.48 -6.27 -2.01
C GLU A 267 3.36 -7.53 -1.92
N ILE A 268 3.93 -7.72 -0.75
CA ILE A 268 4.75 -8.87 -0.40
C ILE A 268 4.08 -9.58 0.78
N ASP A 269 3.70 -10.83 0.62
CA ASP A 269 3.11 -11.62 1.69
C ASP A 269 4.18 -12.05 2.69
N VAL A 270 3.98 -11.71 3.97
CA VAL A 270 4.90 -12.00 5.07
C VAL A 270 4.19 -12.89 6.09
N GLN A 271 4.77 -14.05 6.39
CA GLN A 271 4.26 -14.95 7.43
C GLN A 271 4.71 -14.47 8.81
N ASN A 272 3.79 -14.45 9.77
CA ASN A 272 4.04 -14.00 11.13
C ASN A 272 3.78 -15.12 12.14
N HIS A 273 4.50 -16.25 11.98
CA HIS A 273 4.29 -17.44 12.83
C HIS A 273 4.58 -17.16 14.31
N GLN A 274 5.53 -16.30 14.60
CA GLN A 274 5.93 -15.99 15.98
C GLN A 274 5.12 -14.84 16.60
N GLY A 275 4.25 -14.17 15.84
CA GLY A 275 3.44 -13.05 16.32
C GLY A 275 4.24 -11.77 16.69
N ILE A 276 5.52 -11.70 16.30
CA ILE A 276 6.41 -10.57 16.63
C ILE A 276 6.09 -9.36 15.75
N LEU A 277 5.78 -9.61 14.48
CA LEU A 277 5.44 -8.57 13.53
C LEU A 277 4.05 -8.02 13.82
N LYS A 278 3.91 -6.70 13.79
CA LYS A 278 2.62 -6.02 14.02
C LYS A 278 2.25 -5.20 12.79
N PRO A 279 0.97 -5.17 12.39
CA PRO A 279 0.48 -4.21 11.42
C PRO A 279 0.90 -2.79 11.80
N GLY A 280 1.27 -1.99 10.82
CA GLY A 280 1.79 -0.64 11.03
C GLY A 280 3.31 -0.54 11.17
N MET A 281 4.05 -1.65 11.31
CA MET A 281 5.52 -1.62 11.31
C MET A 281 6.05 -1.25 9.93
N TYR A 282 7.16 -0.50 9.92
CA TYR A 282 7.88 -0.12 8.70
C TYR A 282 9.10 -1.01 8.47
N ALA A 283 9.37 -1.24 7.19
CA ALA A 283 10.56 -1.94 6.72
C ALA A 283 11.26 -1.14 5.63
N GLU A 284 12.59 -1.24 5.55
CA GLU A 284 13.34 -0.88 4.36
C GLU A 284 13.34 -2.07 3.41
N VAL A 285 12.86 -1.86 2.19
CA VAL A 285 12.78 -2.89 1.15
C VAL A 285 13.77 -2.57 0.05
N LYS A 286 14.65 -3.53 -0.25
CA LYS A 286 15.64 -3.47 -1.34
C LYS A 286 15.09 -4.26 -2.52
N ILE A 287 14.77 -3.55 -3.58
CA ILE A 287 14.19 -4.13 -4.79
C ILE A 287 15.26 -4.13 -5.88
N PRO A 288 15.63 -5.29 -6.44
CA PRO A 288 16.54 -5.34 -7.55
C PRO A 288 15.93 -4.64 -8.77
N MET A 289 16.73 -3.77 -9.38
CA MET A 289 16.36 -3.07 -10.60
C MET A 289 17.34 -3.41 -11.69
N LEU A 290 16.84 -3.62 -12.90
CA LEU A 290 17.63 -3.87 -14.08
C LEU A 290 17.66 -2.61 -14.92
N SER A 291 18.86 -2.20 -15.34
CA SER A 291 18.98 -1.26 -16.45
C SER A 291 18.54 -1.94 -17.75
N GLY A 292 18.19 -1.15 -18.74
CA GLY A 292 17.86 -1.66 -20.07
C GLY A 292 18.92 -2.65 -20.60
N ALA A 293 18.53 -3.55 -21.49
CA ALA A 293 19.34 -4.70 -21.94
C ALA A 293 20.74 -4.36 -22.48
N LYS A 294 21.04 -3.10 -22.75
CA LYS A 294 22.31 -2.60 -23.29
C LYS A 294 22.58 -1.18 -22.82
N SER A 295 22.84 -1.02 -21.54
CA SER A 295 23.17 0.29 -20.97
C SER A 295 24.63 0.65 -21.17
N LEU A 296 24.88 1.89 -21.55
CA LEU A 296 26.22 2.46 -21.57
C LEU A 296 26.57 2.94 -20.17
N LEU A 297 27.68 2.46 -19.66
CA LEU A 297 28.17 2.79 -18.33
C LEU A 297 29.43 3.62 -18.42
N VAL A 298 29.50 4.69 -17.63
CA VAL A 298 30.68 5.52 -17.44
C VAL A 298 31.06 5.58 -15.96
N PRO A 299 32.35 5.74 -15.61
CA PRO A 299 32.76 5.98 -14.24
C PRO A 299 32.06 7.21 -13.65
N ASN A 300 31.68 7.19 -12.39
CA ASN A 300 30.96 8.30 -11.73
C ASN A 300 31.74 9.62 -11.80
N ASN A 301 33.08 9.55 -11.75
CA ASN A 301 33.96 10.70 -11.81
C ASN A 301 34.14 11.25 -13.25
N ALA A 302 33.65 10.54 -14.26
CA ALA A 302 33.70 10.99 -15.64
C ALA A 302 32.58 11.97 -16.00
N ILE A 303 31.55 12.04 -15.15
CA ILE A 303 30.35 12.87 -15.37
C ILE A 303 30.55 14.24 -14.74
N ILE A 304 30.47 15.27 -15.60
CA ILE A 304 30.47 16.66 -15.16
C ILE A 304 29.01 17.12 -15.04
N ARG A 305 28.66 17.62 -13.86
CA ARG A 305 27.32 18.15 -13.55
C ARG A 305 27.41 19.65 -13.38
N SER A 306 26.83 20.39 -14.31
CA SER A 306 26.70 21.85 -14.20
C SER A 306 25.24 22.22 -13.96
N THR A 307 24.99 23.50 -13.65
CA THR A 307 23.63 24.01 -13.46
C THR A 307 22.76 23.92 -14.72
N GLU A 308 23.40 23.87 -15.91
CA GLU A 308 22.70 23.92 -17.19
C GLU A 308 22.61 22.56 -17.90
N ARG A 309 23.61 21.67 -17.67
CA ARG A 309 23.69 20.38 -18.36
C ARG A 309 24.60 19.37 -17.66
N GLU A 310 24.37 18.10 -17.98
CA GLU A 310 25.21 16.97 -17.59
C GLU A 310 25.93 16.46 -18.84
N TYR A 311 27.25 16.27 -18.76
CA TYR A 311 28.03 15.82 -19.90
C TYR A 311 29.26 15.02 -19.49
N VAL A 312 29.82 14.29 -20.46
CA VAL A 312 31.11 13.62 -20.37
C VAL A 312 32.07 14.19 -21.42
N VAL A 313 33.37 14.09 -21.18
CA VAL A 313 34.38 14.47 -22.14
C VAL A 313 34.82 13.23 -22.91
N ALA A 314 34.34 13.10 -24.14
CA ALA A 314 34.78 12.05 -25.05
C ALA A 314 36.09 12.50 -25.77
N VAL A 315 36.98 11.54 -26.03
CA VAL A 315 38.22 11.80 -26.75
C VAL A 315 38.11 11.27 -28.18
N LYS A 316 38.08 12.17 -29.17
CA LYS A 316 38.01 11.83 -30.59
C LYS A 316 39.21 12.44 -31.33
N ASN A 317 40.00 11.61 -31.97
CA ASN A 317 41.21 12.04 -32.71
C ASN A 317 42.18 12.88 -31.85
N GLY A 318 42.36 12.51 -30.55
CA GLY A 318 43.24 13.24 -29.63
C GLY A 318 42.68 14.59 -29.15
N LYS A 319 41.40 14.87 -29.38
CA LYS A 319 40.72 16.11 -28.95
C LYS A 319 39.54 15.81 -28.05
N ALA A 320 39.31 16.66 -27.05
CA ALA A 320 38.15 16.65 -26.20
C ALA A 320 36.88 17.02 -26.98
N VAL A 321 35.82 16.25 -26.81
CA VAL A 321 34.48 16.52 -27.34
C VAL A 321 33.50 16.45 -26.19
N LEU A 322 32.91 17.58 -25.84
CA LEU A 322 31.87 17.62 -24.77
C LEU A 322 30.61 16.97 -25.31
N THR A 323 30.22 15.87 -24.70
CA THR A 323 29.04 15.08 -25.10
C THR A 323 28.00 15.13 -24.03
N ASP A 324 26.86 15.77 -24.31
CA ASP A 324 25.73 15.85 -23.37
C ASP A 324 25.15 14.48 -23.18
N ILE A 325 24.80 14.19 -21.89
CA ILE A 325 24.22 12.94 -21.46
C ILE A 325 23.03 13.21 -20.55
N LYS A 326 22.24 12.16 -20.33
CA LYS A 326 21.25 12.08 -19.27
C LYS A 326 21.62 10.89 -18.38
N GLU A 327 21.70 11.12 -17.08
CA GLU A 327 22.00 10.05 -16.13
C GLU A 327 20.82 9.09 -15.95
N GLY A 328 21.13 7.82 -15.83
CA GLY A 328 20.20 6.74 -15.47
C GLY A 328 20.51 6.15 -14.09
N LEU A 329 20.56 4.82 -14.01
CA LEU A 329 20.85 4.10 -12.76
C LEU A 329 22.32 4.24 -12.37
N THR A 330 22.58 4.62 -11.11
CA THR A 330 23.93 4.72 -10.55
C THR A 330 24.27 3.50 -9.71
N ARG A 331 25.47 2.98 -9.87
CA ARG A 331 26.07 1.96 -9.04
C ARG A 331 27.27 2.53 -8.30
N HIS A 332 27.92 1.71 -7.45
CA HIS A 332 29.00 2.15 -6.56
C HIS A 332 30.13 2.90 -7.31
N ASP A 333 30.51 2.48 -8.51
CA ASP A 333 31.63 2.96 -9.30
C ASP A 333 31.29 3.49 -10.71
N SER A 334 30.06 3.29 -11.18
CA SER A 334 29.64 3.62 -12.55
C SER A 334 28.17 4.03 -12.62
N THR A 335 27.86 4.93 -13.56
CA THR A 335 26.51 5.42 -13.84
C THR A 335 26.11 5.07 -15.26
N GLU A 336 24.87 4.63 -15.41
CA GLU A 336 24.21 4.47 -16.70
C GLU A 336 24.00 5.84 -17.35
N VAL A 337 24.31 5.97 -18.62
CA VAL A 337 24.16 7.21 -19.36
C VAL A 337 23.41 7.00 -20.67
N PHE A 338 22.54 7.96 -20.96
CA PHE A 338 21.82 8.07 -22.23
C PHE A 338 22.33 9.30 -22.99
N GLY A 339 22.74 9.14 -24.24
CA GLY A 339 23.26 10.23 -25.02
C GLY A 339 23.94 9.76 -26.31
N ASN A 340 24.63 10.64 -27.00
CA ASN A 340 25.32 10.32 -28.25
C ASN A 340 26.70 9.70 -27.99
N LEU A 341 26.73 8.60 -27.23
CA LEU A 341 27.91 7.78 -26.93
C LEU A 341 27.73 6.38 -27.51
N LYS A 342 28.84 5.71 -27.77
CA LYS A 342 28.89 4.32 -28.21
C LYS A 342 29.73 3.48 -27.27
N ALA A 343 29.45 2.18 -27.21
CA ALA A 343 30.30 1.24 -26.53
C ALA A 343 31.74 1.32 -27.06
N ASN A 344 32.72 1.30 -26.15
CA ASN A 344 34.14 1.48 -26.37
C ASN A 344 34.60 2.90 -26.77
N ASP A 345 33.73 3.91 -26.78
CA ASP A 345 34.16 5.30 -26.88
C ASP A 345 35.17 5.62 -25.77
N THR A 346 36.22 6.33 -26.10
CA THR A 346 37.22 6.77 -25.12
C THR A 346 36.72 8.05 -24.44
N ILE A 347 36.70 8.07 -23.12
CA ILE A 347 36.28 9.21 -22.28
C ILE A 347 37.35 9.50 -21.23
N LEU A 348 37.35 10.69 -20.67
CA LEU A 348 38.15 11.01 -19.49
C LEU A 348 37.54 10.38 -18.25
N LYS A 349 38.34 9.69 -17.41
CA LYS A 349 37.88 9.07 -16.17
C LYS A 349 37.61 10.10 -15.05
N ASN A 350 38.46 11.12 -14.99
CA ASN A 350 38.37 12.22 -14.06
C ASN A 350 38.27 13.51 -14.87
N ALA A 351 37.04 13.90 -15.20
CA ALA A 351 36.78 15.08 -16.00
C ALA A 351 36.55 16.31 -15.11
N SER A 352 37.07 17.47 -15.55
CA SER A 352 36.86 18.77 -14.89
C SER A 352 36.16 19.72 -15.86
N ASP A 353 35.36 20.62 -15.32
CA ASP A 353 34.69 21.70 -16.07
C ASP A 353 35.63 22.72 -16.72
N GLU A 354 36.90 22.67 -16.37
CA GLU A 354 37.95 23.52 -17.00
C GLU A 354 38.30 23.05 -18.42
N ILE A 355 37.95 21.82 -18.82
CA ILE A 355 38.27 21.26 -20.12
C ILE A 355 37.34 21.82 -21.18
N LYS A 356 37.91 22.59 -22.13
CA LYS A 356 37.15 23.19 -23.22
C LYS A 356 36.99 22.22 -24.39
N ASP A 357 35.89 22.36 -25.12
CA ASP A 357 35.65 21.60 -26.34
C ASP A 357 36.79 21.86 -27.36
N GLY A 358 37.31 20.80 -27.98
CA GLY A 358 38.44 20.84 -28.89
C GLY A 358 39.85 20.88 -28.24
N ALA A 359 39.95 20.86 -26.91
CA ALA A 359 41.26 20.80 -26.24
C ALA A 359 42.04 19.53 -26.63
N VAL A 360 43.34 19.63 -26.79
CA VAL A 360 44.20 18.48 -27.11
C VAL A 360 44.38 17.63 -25.83
N ILE A 361 44.07 16.38 -25.94
CA ILE A 361 44.20 15.36 -24.86
C ILE A 361 45.38 14.46 -25.25
N ASN A 362 46.45 14.50 -24.45
CA ASN A 362 47.63 13.64 -24.61
C ASN A 362 47.57 12.46 -23.65
#